data_a1f0d15d3fa8c2fff1ccb1388c482f01
#
_entry.id   a1f0d15d3fa8c2fff1ccb1388c482f01
#
_cell.length_a   1.000
_cell.length_b   1.000
_cell.length_c   1.000
_cell.angle_alpha   90.00
_cell.angle_beta   90.00
_cell.angle_gamma   90.00
#
_symmetry.space_group_name_H-M   'P 1'
#
loop_
_entity.id
_entity.type
_entity.pdbx_description
1 polymer ?
#
loop_
_entity_poly.entity_id
_entity_poly.type
_entity_poly.pdbx_seq_one_letter_code
_entity_poly.pdbx_strand_id
1 'polypeptide(L)'
;MTAKTSQTAQYFDLLSSLVLQGTGAEASLNPESVERDLQGVSELSEQGLTDFLDLANANHVLVRALEVLQRSAAAIPGHDRVVSWCETALARERARISLAVQCLAPVYKALEAAGAEVAVIKSLDHWPDLGSDLDLYTSADENTVRRVMIQQFQAKQEPRSWGDRLANKWNFKLPSMPELIEVHVRYLGQTGEQKALARRVLDRSVSRTVGGHGFRVPAPEERVIISTLQRIYRHLYFRLCDMADFAALLRDGAINFAELKRAAEVGGIWPGVATFLLLIAAYVKDYGCALEIPAEVLSAVPSRDIRVYLGGQFLRVPKGPAAGLYASQLLSAGRHADLRAMFRLPLLPPLAISALVAYRLTGNDKGVW
;
A
#
# COMPACT_ATOMS: atom_id res chain seq x y z
N MET A 1 2.26 7.08 28.27
CA MET A 1 2.62 6.12 27.21
C MET A 1 3.15 4.86 27.90
N THR A 2 2.69 3.68 27.51
CA THR A 2 3.21 2.41 28.06
C THR A 2 4.60 2.14 27.46
N ALA A 3 5.47 1.36 28.17
CA ALA A 3 6.81 1.00 27.70
C ALA A 3 6.78 0.39 26.27
N LYS A 4 5.80 -0.44 25.97
CA LYS A 4 5.59 -1.06 24.63
C LYS A 4 5.34 -0.02 23.53
N THR A 5 4.64 1.08 23.81
CA THR A 5 4.38 2.16 22.84
C THR A 5 5.67 2.92 22.52
N SER A 6 6.56 3.11 23.50
CA SER A 6 7.86 3.74 23.31
C SER A 6 8.79 2.89 22.43
N GLN A 7 8.84 1.57 22.67
CA GLN A 7 9.66 0.64 21.89
C GLN A 7 9.21 0.56 20.42
N THR A 8 7.90 0.44 20.16
CA THR A 8 7.37 0.47 18.79
C THR A 8 7.74 1.77 18.07
N ALA A 9 7.71 2.90 18.76
CA ALA A 9 8.09 4.17 18.16
C ALA A 9 9.58 4.21 17.79
N GLN A 10 10.47 3.67 18.61
CA GLN A 10 11.90 3.55 18.30
C GLN A 10 12.15 2.65 17.09
N TYR A 11 11.50 1.48 17.02
CA TYR A 11 11.64 0.59 15.86
C TYR A 11 11.09 1.21 14.59
N PHE A 12 9.97 1.95 14.70
CA PHE A 12 9.37 2.62 13.55
C PHE A 12 10.28 3.75 13.02
N ASP A 13 10.90 4.51 13.89
CA ASP A 13 11.86 5.56 13.53
C ASP A 13 13.10 4.96 12.86
N LEU A 14 13.65 3.90 13.42
CA LEU A 14 14.76 3.14 12.85
C LEU A 14 14.43 2.60 11.45
N LEU A 15 13.26 1.97 11.27
CA LEU A 15 12.82 1.50 9.96
C LEU A 15 12.65 2.65 8.96
N SER A 16 12.12 3.79 9.40
CA SER A 16 11.96 4.97 8.57
C SER A 16 13.32 5.53 8.11
N SER A 17 14.28 5.61 9.03
CA SER A 17 15.65 6.00 8.73
C SER A 17 16.27 5.09 7.65
N LEU A 18 16.25 3.77 7.87
CA LEU A 18 16.83 2.79 6.95
C LEU A 18 16.18 2.85 5.55
N VAL A 19 14.85 2.95 5.48
CA VAL A 19 14.12 2.87 4.21
C VAL A 19 14.16 4.18 3.44
N LEU A 20 14.07 5.33 4.11
CA LEU A 20 13.96 6.63 3.44
C LEU A 20 15.33 7.23 3.09
N GLN A 21 16.37 7.01 3.90
CA GLN A 21 17.72 7.46 3.58
C GLN A 21 18.38 6.62 2.46
N GLY A 22 18.01 5.33 2.34
CA GLY A 22 18.55 4.42 1.32
C GLY A 22 17.94 4.57 -0.09
N THR A 23 16.95 5.43 -0.28
CA THR A 23 16.21 5.54 -1.55
C THR A 23 16.79 6.54 -2.56
N GLY A 24 17.88 7.25 -2.27
CA GLY A 24 18.55 8.19 -3.20
C GLY A 24 19.64 7.52 -4.03
N ALA A 25 19.70 7.79 -5.34
CA ALA A 25 20.78 7.29 -6.21
C ALA A 25 22.18 7.83 -5.83
N GLU A 26 22.23 8.89 -5.03
CA GLU A 26 23.45 9.51 -4.48
C GLU A 26 23.34 9.78 -2.96
N ALA A 27 22.38 9.17 -2.27
CA ALA A 27 22.28 9.33 -0.84
C ALA A 27 23.50 8.67 -0.20
N SER A 28 24.55 9.46 0.02
CA SER A 28 25.55 9.12 1.01
C SER A 28 24.80 9.03 2.33
N LEU A 29 24.52 7.80 2.75
CA LEU A 29 24.01 7.54 4.09
C LEU A 29 24.87 8.37 5.05
N ASN A 30 24.26 9.22 5.86
CA ASN A 30 25.01 9.95 6.88
C ASN A 30 25.70 8.92 7.78
N PRO A 31 27.05 8.82 7.80
CA PRO A 31 27.78 7.77 8.52
C PRO A 31 27.35 7.69 9.99
N GLU A 32 27.11 8.84 10.64
CA GLU A 32 26.69 8.90 12.05
C GLU A 32 25.28 8.32 12.26
N SER A 33 24.36 8.52 11.31
CA SER A 33 23.03 7.93 11.40
C SER A 33 23.05 6.42 11.18
N VAL A 34 23.87 5.96 10.23
CA VAL A 34 24.07 4.53 9.96
C VAL A 34 24.66 3.81 11.16
N GLU A 35 25.71 4.37 11.78
CA GLU A 35 26.34 3.76 12.96
C GLU A 35 25.38 3.70 14.14
N ARG A 36 24.62 4.77 14.38
CA ARG A 36 23.54 4.78 15.40
C ARG A 36 22.47 3.72 15.13
N ASP A 37 22.02 3.58 13.89
CA ASP A 37 20.99 2.62 13.50
C ASP A 37 21.49 1.17 13.65
N LEU A 38 22.73 0.90 13.27
CA LEU A 38 23.42 -0.38 13.49
C LEU A 38 23.55 -0.72 14.98
N GLN A 39 24.01 0.24 15.78
CA GLN A 39 24.13 0.08 17.22
C GLN A 39 22.76 -0.27 17.82
N GLY A 40 21.71 0.48 17.44
CA GLY A 40 20.35 0.23 17.88
C GLY A 40 19.86 -1.20 17.61
N VAL A 41 20.17 -1.74 16.41
CA VAL A 41 19.81 -3.14 16.07
C VAL A 41 20.69 -4.14 16.79
N SER A 42 21.98 -3.88 16.93
CA SER A 42 22.94 -4.78 17.61
C SER A 42 22.60 -5.03 19.08
N GLU A 43 21.98 -4.05 19.73
CA GLU A 43 21.55 -4.12 21.14
C GLU A 43 20.21 -4.82 21.35
N LEU A 44 19.48 -5.16 20.27
CA LEU A 44 18.20 -5.83 20.40
C LEU A 44 18.36 -7.26 20.92
N SER A 45 17.46 -7.63 21.83
CA SER A 45 17.26 -9.03 22.22
C SER A 45 16.65 -9.83 21.06
N GLU A 46 16.64 -11.16 21.17
CA GLU A 46 15.97 -12.04 20.19
C GLU A 46 14.48 -11.68 19.99
N GLN A 47 13.79 -11.34 21.07
CA GLN A 47 12.41 -10.87 20.99
C GLN A 47 12.33 -9.50 20.29
N GLY A 48 13.25 -8.59 20.59
CA GLY A 48 13.35 -7.29 19.93
C GLY A 48 13.58 -7.40 18.43
N LEU A 49 14.45 -8.32 18.00
CA LEU A 49 14.69 -8.61 16.58
C LEU A 49 13.43 -9.17 15.90
N THR A 50 12.69 -10.04 16.59
CA THR A 50 11.41 -10.58 16.10
C THR A 50 10.37 -9.46 15.95
N ASP A 51 10.18 -8.63 16.97
CA ASP A 51 9.24 -7.51 16.95
C ASP A 51 9.59 -6.48 15.86
N PHE A 52 10.89 -6.27 15.60
CA PHE A 52 11.37 -5.42 14.53
C PHE A 52 11.02 -5.98 13.14
N LEU A 53 11.24 -7.29 12.90
CA LEU A 53 10.84 -7.95 11.65
C LEU A 53 9.33 -7.90 11.43
N ASP A 54 8.54 -8.15 12.48
CA ASP A 54 7.08 -8.09 12.42
C ASP A 54 6.59 -6.69 12.04
N LEU A 55 7.23 -5.64 12.60
CA LEU A 55 6.92 -4.27 12.26
C LEU A 55 7.32 -3.92 10.81
N ALA A 56 8.49 -4.37 10.35
CA ALA A 56 8.96 -4.19 8.98
C ALA A 56 8.02 -4.88 7.98
N ASN A 57 7.59 -6.10 8.29
CA ASN A 57 6.65 -6.87 7.48
C ASN A 57 5.26 -6.21 7.43
N ALA A 58 4.73 -5.75 8.57
CA ALA A 58 3.45 -5.03 8.64
C ALA A 58 3.47 -3.75 7.78
N ASN A 59 4.64 -3.13 7.63
CA ASN A 59 4.85 -1.93 6.83
C ASN A 59 5.35 -2.19 5.39
N HIS A 60 5.48 -3.45 4.98
CA HIS A 60 5.93 -3.90 3.66
C HIS A 60 7.28 -3.28 3.25
N VAL A 61 8.26 -3.29 4.16
CA VAL A 61 9.58 -2.72 3.96
C VAL A 61 10.71 -3.65 4.45
N LEU A 62 10.41 -4.92 4.70
CA LEU A 62 11.33 -5.87 5.31
C LEU A 62 12.58 -6.07 4.46
N VAL A 63 12.40 -6.34 3.15
CA VAL A 63 13.54 -6.57 2.25
C VAL A 63 14.38 -5.31 2.13
N ARG A 64 13.77 -4.17 1.86
CA ARG A 64 14.47 -2.88 1.70
C ARG A 64 15.23 -2.48 2.96
N ALA A 65 14.61 -2.59 4.12
CA ALA A 65 15.25 -2.24 5.38
C ALA A 65 16.45 -3.15 5.70
N LEU A 66 16.27 -4.47 5.55
CA LEU A 66 17.33 -5.43 5.83
C LEU A 66 18.48 -5.38 4.82
N GLU A 67 18.22 -5.07 3.54
CA GLU A 67 19.28 -4.89 2.54
C GLU A 67 20.17 -3.68 2.86
N VAL A 68 19.58 -2.57 3.32
CA VAL A 68 20.34 -1.40 3.77
C VAL A 68 21.13 -1.74 5.02
N LEU A 69 20.49 -2.35 6.02
CA LEU A 69 21.13 -2.73 7.28
C LEU A 69 22.28 -3.71 7.07
N GLN A 70 22.09 -4.74 6.23
CA GLN A 70 23.11 -5.73 5.91
C GLN A 70 24.34 -5.10 5.24
N ARG A 71 24.13 -4.23 4.23
CA ARG A 71 25.21 -3.52 3.55
C ARG A 71 26.00 -2.64 4.51
N SER A 72 25.30 -1.92 5.37
CA SER A 72 25.91 -1.04 6.36
C SER A 72 26.70 -1.84 7.41
N ALA A 73 26.14 -2.94 7.92
CA ALA A 73 26.80 -3.81 8.87
C ALA A 73 28.05 -4.49 8.30
N ALA A 74 28.02 -4.90 7.04
CA ALA A 74 29.16 -5.51 6.36
C ALA A 74 30.32 -4.51 6.10
N ALA A 75 30.02 -3.21 6.04
CA ALA A 75 31.01 -2.16 5.84
C ALA A 75 31.72 -1.74 7.15
N ILE A 76 31.17 -2.06 8.33
CA ILE A 76 31.66 -1.63 9.64
C ILE A 76 32.05 -2.88 10.45
N PRO A 77 33.33 -3.02 10.90
CA PRO A 77 33.77 -4.16 11.69
C PRO A 77 32.99 -4.33 13.00
N GLY A 78 32.78 -5.58 13.44
CA GLY A 78 32.15 -5.90 14.72
C GLY A 78 30.63 -6.14 14.66
N HIS A 79 30.02 -6.11 13.45
CA HIS A 79 28.59 -6.33 13.26
C HIS A 79 28.22 -7.68 12.61
N ASP A 80 29.11 -8.69 12.68
CA ASP A 80 28.90 -10.01 12.02
C ASP A 80 27.58 -10.70 12.43
N ARG A 81 27.14 -10.51 13.69
CA ARG A 81 25.84 -11.02 14.18
C ARG A 81 24.68 -10.40 13.39
N VAL A 82 24.73 -9.09 13.14
CA VAL A 82 23.66 -8.39 12.37
C VAL A 82 23.68 -8.84 10.93
N VAL A 83 24.84 -9.01 10.32
CA VAL A 83 25.00 -9.50 8.94
C VAL A 83 24.35 -10.88 8.80
N SER A 84 24.74 -11.85 9.64
CA SER A 84 24.21 -13.24 9.61
C SER A 84 22.71 -13.30 9.86
N TRP A 85 22.20 -12.46 10.79
CA TRP A 85 20.77 -12.35 11.04
C TRP A 85 20.01 -11.81 9.83
N CYS A 86 20.49 -10.73 9.20
CA CYS A 86 19.91 -10.16 7.98
C CYS A 86 19.90 -11.17 6.84
N GLU A 87 20.99 -11.92 6.62
CA GLU A 87 21.09 -12.95 5.60
C GLU A 87 19.99 -14.00 5.75
N THR A 88 19.82 -14.50 6.97
CA THR A 88 18.80 -15.51 7.28
C THR A 88 17.39 -14.99 7.03
N ALA A 89 17.07 -13.79 7.52
CA ALA A 89 15.76 -13.18 7.36
C ALA A 89 15.44 -12.84 5.90
N LEU A 90 16.42 -12.27 5.16
CA LEU A 90 16.30 -11.97 3.74
C LEU A 90 16.12 -13.21 2.88
N ALA A 91 16.88 -14.29 3.15
CA ALA A 91 16.75 -15.54 2.41
C ALA A 91 15.33 -16.11 2.52
N ARG A 92 14.77 -16.12 3.75
CA ARG A 92 13.40 -16.58 4.03
C ARG A 92 12.36 -15.73 3.30
N GLU A 93 12.47 -14.41 3.40
CA GLU A 93 11.48 -13.50 2.81
C GLU A 93 11.53 -13.50 1.29
N ARG A 94 12.72 -13.51 0.69
CA ARG A 94 12.90 -13.61 -0.76
C ARG A 94 12.35 -14.93 -1.32
N ALA A 95 12.50 -16.05 -0.59
CA ALA A 95 11.91 -17.32 -0.96
C ALA A 95 10.37 -17.26 -0.96
N ARG A 96 9.75 -16.63 0.06
CA ARG A 96 8.31 -16.39 0.14
C ARG A 96 7.82 -15.56 -1.05
N ILE A 97 8.49 -14.43 -1.31
CA ILE A 97 8.14 -13.52 -2.41
C ILE A 97 8.29 -14.21 -3.78
N SER A 98 9.37 -14.96 -3.98
CA SER A 98 9.58 -15.74 -5.21
C SER A 98 8.45 -16.74 -5.45
N LEU A 99 8.04 -17.49 -4.43
CA LEU A 99 6.91 -18.42 -4.50
C LEU A 99 5.61 -17.69 -4.86
N ALA A 100 5.32 -16.58 -4.20
CA ALA A 100 4.12 -15.79 -4.45
C ALA A 100 4.04 -15.29 -5.91
N VAL A 101 5.16 -14.77 -6.45
CA VAL A 101 5.23 -14.32 -7.85
C VAL A 101 5.10 -15.50 -8.82
N GLN A 102 5.73 -16.64 -8.54
CA GLN A 102 5.61 -17.86 -9.35
C GLN A 102 4.17 -18.41 -9.37
N CYS A 103 3.42 -18.26 -8.28
CA CYS A 103 2.00 -18.66 -8.24
C CYS A 103 1.09 -17.62 -8.91
N LEU A 104 1.40 -16.32 -8.79
CA LEU A 104 0.63 -15.25 -9.41
C LEU A 104 0.69 -15.28 -10.94
N ALA A 105 1.86 -15.54 -11.50
CA ALA A 105 2.08 -15.46 -12.94
C ALA A 105 1.18 -16.40 -13.77
N PRO A 106 0.99 -17.68 -13.44
CA PRO A 106 0.03 -18.55 -14.12
C PRO A 106 -1.41 -18.06 -13.99
N VAL A 107 -1.83 -17.57 -12.81
CA VAL A 107 -3.18 -17.04 -12.59
C VAL A 107 -3.42 -15.83 -13.48
N TYR A 108 -2.46 -14.90 -13.52
CA TYR A 108 -2.51 -13.73 -14.37
C TYR A 108 -2.70 -14.11 -15.85
N LYS A 109 -1.86 -15.01 -16.37
CA LYS A 109 -1.93 -15.51 -17.75
C LYS A 109 -3.24 -16.25 -18.06
N ALA A 110 -3.76 -17.02 -17.12
CA ALA A 110 -5.01 -17.75 -17.32
C ALA A 110 -6.22 -16.80 -17.41
N LEU A 111 -6.21 -15.69 -16.66
CA LEU A 111 -7.21 -14.65 -16.79
C LEU A 111 -7.12 -13.95 -18.15
N GLU A 112 -5.91 -13.62 -18.63
CA GLU A 112 -5.70 -13.06 -19.97
C GLU A 112 -6.18 -14.03 -21.07
N ALA A 113 -5.83 -15.31 -20.97
CA ALA A 113 -6.25 -16.36 -21.91
C ALA A 113 -7.78 -16.58 -21.91
N ALA A 114 -8.46 -16.26 -20.81
CA ALA A 114 -9.93 -16.25 -20.73
C ALA A 114 -10.57 -14.98 -21.32
N GLY A 115 -9.77 -14.11 -21.95
CA GLY A 115 -10.22 -12.85 -22.55
C GLY A 115 -10.40 -11.71 -21.55
N ALA A 116 -9.88 -11.83 -20.32
CA ALA A 116 -9.97 -10.79 -19.33
C ALA A 116 -8.83 -9.76 -19.51
N GLU A 117 -9.17 -8.47 -19.51
CA GLU A 117 -8.17 -7.43 -19.25
C GLU A 117 -7.85 -7.47 -17.75
N VAL A 118 -6.58 -7.59 -17.39
CA VAL A 118 -6.13 -7.72 -15.99
C VAL A 118 -4.89 -6.88 -15.72
N ALA A 119 -4.81 -6.30 -14.53
CA ALA A 119 -3.63 -5.61 -14.02
C ALA A 119 -3.37 -6.04 -12.58
N VAL A 120 -2.09 -6.15 -12.20
CA VAL A 120 -1.68 -6.32 -10.79
C VAL A 120 -1.65 -4.93 -10.18
N ILE A 121 -2.49 -4.69 -9.20
CA ILE A 121 -2.56 -3.41 -8.49
C ILE A 121 -1.94 -3.55 -7.10
N LYS A 122 -1.41 -2.47 -6.53
CA LYS A 122 -0.86 -2.38 -5.17
C LYS A 122 0.32 -3.34 -4.91
N SER A 123 0.12 -4.65 -5.05
CA SER A 123 1.07 -5.67 -4.58
C SER A 123 2.48 -5.53 -5.16
N LEU A 124 2.59 -5.28 -6.46
CA LEU A 124 3.90 -5.09 -7.10
C LEU A 124 4.42 -3.65 -7.01
N ASP A 125 3.64 -2.72 -6.46
CA ASP A 125 4.07 -1.33 -6.26
C ASP A 125 5.21 -1.22 -5.25
N HIS A 126 5.22 -2.13 -4.28
CA HIS A 126 6.19 -2.15 -3.16
C HIS A 126 7.44 -2.99 -3.43
N TRP A 127 7.62 -3.50 -4.66
CA TRP A 127 8.79 -4.32 -4.98
C TRP A 127 10.12 -3.62 -4.61
N PRO A 128 11.08 -4.33 -3.96
CA PRO A 128 11.21 -5.79 -3.77
C PRO A 128 10.41 -6.40 -2.61
N ASP A 129 9.70 -5.61 -1.83
CA ASP A 129 8.80 -6.11 -0.78
C ASP A 129 7.46 -6.55 -1.39
N LEU A 130 6.76 -7.44 -0.68
CA LEU A 130 5.44 -7.92 -1.06
C LEU A 130 4.55 -8.05 0.19
N GLY A 131 3.30 -7.59 0.07
CA GLY A 131 2.32 -7.73 1.14
C GLY A 131 1.83 -9.16 1.34
N SER A 132 0.83 -9.31 2.20
CA SER A 132 0.15 -10.58 2.51
C SER A 132 -0.88 -10.99 1.46
N ASP A 133 -1.31 -10.05 0.62
CA ASP A 133 -2.33 -10.28 -0.40
C ASP A 133 -1.81 -9.89 -1.77
N LEU A 134 -2.23 -10.63 -2.80
CA LEU A 134 -1.92 -10.34 -4.19
C LEU A 134 -3.16 -9.76 -4.88
N ASP A 135 -3.14 -8.45 -5.09
CA ASP A 135 -4.26 -7.70 -5.63
C ASP A 135 -4.26 -7.69 -7.16
N LEU A 136 -5.32 -8.20 -7.75
CA LEU A 136 -5.62 -8.11 -9.18
C LEU A 136 -6.83 -7.21 -9.41
N TYR A 137 -6.81 -6.46 -10.50
CA TYR A 137 -7.98 -5.76 -11.01
C TYR A 137 -8.32 -6.26 -12.42
N THR A 138 -9.62 -6.49 -12.68
CA THR A 138 -10.08 -6.91 -14.00
C THR A 138 -11.43 -6.31 -14.37
N SER A 139 -11.64 -6.07 -15.68
CA SER A 139 -12.93 -5.71 -16.26
C SER A 139 -13.82 -6.93 -16.58
N ALA A 140 -13.31 -8.15 -16.44
CA ALA A 140 -14.07 -9.37 -16.67
C ALA A 140 -15.33 -9.48 -15.79
N ASP A 141 -16.20 -10.42 -16.12
CA ASP A 141 -17.32 -10.78 -15.26
C ASP A 141 -16.90 -11.76 -14.15
N GLU A 142 -17.69 -11.79 -13.10
CA GLU A 142 -17.44 -12.58 -11.90
C GLU A 142 -17.38 -14.08 -12.18
N ASN A 143 -18.19 -14.56 -13.14
CA ASN A 143 -18.24 -15.99 -13.47
C ASN A 143 -16.96 -16.43 -14.18
N THR A 144 -16.41 -15.57 -15.04
CA THR A 144 -15.12 -15.80 -15.69
C THR A 144 -14.01 -15.89 -14.64
N VAL A 145 -13.92 -14.94 -13.69
CA VAL A 145 -12.93 -14.98 -12.61
C VAL A 145 -13.08 -16.26 -11.77
N ARG A 146 -14.29 -16.57 -11.33
CA ARG A 146 -14.54 -17.77 -10.51
C ARG A 146 -14.21 -19.06 -11.25
N ARG A 147 -14.59 -19.14 -12.53
CA ARG A 147 -14.26 -20.32 -13.37
C ARG A 147 -12.77 -20.53 -13.46
N VAL A 148 -11.99 -19.50 -13.77
CA VAL A 148 -10.53 -19.60 -13.84
C VAL A 148 -9.96 -20.02 -12.49
N MET A 149 -10.30 -19.32 -11.41
CA MET A 149 -9.72 -19.56 -10.09
C MET A 149 -10.06 -20.94 -9.54
N ILE A 150 -11.33 -21.35 -9.63
CA ILE A 150 -11.80 -22.60 -9.03
C ILE A 150 -11.44 -23.80 -9.91
N GLN A 151 -11.69 -23.73 -11.23
CA GLN A 151 -11.55 -24.90 -12.09
C GLN A 151 -10.10 -25.15 -12.53
N GLN A 152 -9.31 -24.09 -12.78
CA GLN A 152 -7.94 -24.27 -13.24
C GLN A 152 -6.91 -24.33 -12.10
N PHE A 153 -7.15 -23.57 -11.01
CA PHE A 153 -6.21 -23.48 -9.90
C PHE A 153 -6.68 -24.17 -8.62
N GLN A 154 -7.87 -24.78 -8.62
CA GLN A 154 -8.46 -25.44 -7.44
C GLN A 154 -8.50 -24.49 -6.22
N ALA A 155 -8.59 -23.19 -6.49
CA ALA A 155 -8.59 -22.18 -5.46
C ALA A 155 -9.88 -22.25 -4.63
N LYS A 156 -9.72 -22.19 -3.31
CA LYS A 156 -10.86 -22.05 -2.41
C LYS A 156 -11.27 -20.59 -2.37
N GLN A 157 -12.54 -20.33 -2.70
CA GLN A 157 -13.12 -19.00 -2.52
C GLN A 157 -13.38 -18.75 -1.03
N GLU A 158 -12.83 -17.66 -0.50
CA GLU A 158 -13.07 -17.25 0.88
C GLU A 158 -14.41 -16.51 1.04
N PRO A 159 -14.99 -16.56 2.25
CA PRO A 159 -16.22 -15.81 2.54
C PRO A 159 -16.01 -14.30 2.31
N ARG A 160 -16.99 -13.67 1.65
CA ARG A 160 -16.97 -12.23 1.37
C ARG A 160 -17.62 -11.45 2.51
N SER A 161 -16.93 -10.41 3.00
CA SER A 161 -17.53 -9.40 3.89
C SER A 161 -18.62 -8.58 3.17
N TRP A 162 -19.37 -7.78 3.89
CA TRP A 162 -20.29 -6.81 3.29
C TRP A 162 -19.53 -5.78 2.43
N GLY A 163 -18.37 -5.30 2.91
CA GLY A 163 -17.50 -4.42 2.16
C GLY A 163 -17.03 -5.05 0.85
N ASP A 164 -16.59 -6.32 0.87
CA ASP A 164 -16.15 -7.04 -0.33
C ASP A 164 -17.28 -7.21 -1.36
N ARG A 165 -18.50 -7.47 -0.89
CA ARG A 165 -19.67 -7.59 -1.78
C ARG A 165 -20.00 -6.26 -2.45
N LEU A 166 -19.95 -5.15 -1.72
CA LEU A 166 -20.19 -3.81 -2.26
C LEU A 166 -19.08 -3.39 -3.24
N ALA A 167 -17.82 -3.64 -2.89
CA ALA A 167 -16.66 -3.35 -3.74
C ALA A 167 -16.50 -4.31 -4.92
N ASN A 168 -17.27 -5.40 -4.94
CA ASN A 168 -17.14 -6.51 -5.88
C ASN A 168 -15.75 -7.15 -5.85
N LYS A 169 -15.24 -7.39 -4.64
CA LYS A 169 -13.98 -8.06 -4.35
C LYS A 169 -14.19 -9.54 -4.08
N TRP A 170 -13.24 -10.34 -4.52
CA TRP A 170 -13.21 -11.79 -4.39
C TRP A 170 -11.86 -12.25 -3.88
N ASN A 171 -11.84 -12.98 -2.77
CA ASN A 171 -10.64 -13.52 -2.17
C ASN A 171 -10.54 -15.01 -2.45
N PHE A 172 -9.40 -15.45 -2.97
CA PHE A 172 -9.13 -16.84 -3.31
C PHE A 172 -7.85 -17.30 -2.63
N LYS A 173 -7.91 -18.49 -2.01
CA LYS A 173 -6.75 -19.17 -1.44
C LYS A 173 -6.32 -20.29 -2.35
N LEU A 174 -5.09 -20.22 -2.87
CA LEU A 174 -4.47 -21.29 -3.64
C LEU A 174 -3.88 -22.34 -2.71
N PRO A 175 -3.90 -23.65 -3.09
CA PRO A 175 -3.25 -24.70 -2.30
C PRO A 175 -1.73 -24.52 -2.18
N SER A 176 -1.12 -23.88 -3.16
CA SER A 176 0.33 -23.77 -3.33
C SER A 176 0.99 -22.62 -2.56
N MET A 177 0.23 -21.68 -2.00
CA MET A 177 0.79 -20.51 -1.32
C MET A 177 -0.08 -20.02 -0.15
N PRO A 178 0.52 -19.38 0.88
CA PRO A 178 -0.23 -18.85 2.02
C PRO A 178 -0.99 -17.54 1.71
N GLU A 179 -0.49 -16.72 0.78
CA GLU A 179 -1.10 -15.44 0.40
C GLU A 179 -2.45 -15.64 -0.27
N LEU A 180 -3.35 -14.68 -0.07
CA LEU A 180 -4.62 -14.64 -0.80
C LEU A 180 -4.44 -13.91 -2.13
N ILE A 181 -5.16 -14.37 -3.16
CA ILE A 181 -5.36 -13.58 -4.38
C ILE A 181 -6.67 -12.83 -4.23
N GLU A 182 -6.57 -11.50 -4.12
CA GLU A 182 -7.70 -10.59 -4.05
C GLU A 182 -8.00 -10.05 -5.46
N VAL A 183 -9.18 -10.36 -6.02
CA VAL A 183 -9.58 -9.91 -7.34
C VAL A 183 -10.65 -8.84 -7.23
N HIS A 184 -10.33 -7.62 -7.64
CA HIS A 184 -11.26 -6.51 -7.79
C HIS A 184 -11.92 -6.60 -9.17
N VAL A 185 -13.23 -6.76 -9.20
CA VAL A 185 -13.99 -6.96 -10.44
C VAL A 185 -14.75 -5.69 -10.81
N ARG A 186 -14.39 -5.07 -11.92
CA ARG A 186 -15.04 -3.92 -12.57
C ARG A 186 -15.02 -2.59 -11.84
N TYR A 187 -14.78 -2.56 -10.53
CA TYR A 187 -14.88 -1.35 -9.72
C TYR A 187 -13.68 -1.19 -8.79
N LEU A 188 -13.39 0.06 -8.43
CA LEU A 188 -12.49 0.43 -7.34
C LEU A 188 -13.26 1.20 -6.26
N GLY A 189 -12.57 1.52 -5.17
CA GLY A 189 -13.15 2.15 -3.99
C GLY A 189 -13.72 1.15 -3.00
N GLN A 190 -14.06 1.61 -1.81
CA GLN A 190 -14.50 0.77 -0.70
C GLN A 190 -15.88 0.16 -0.92
N THR A 191 -16.77 0.89 -1.58
CA THR A 191 -18.12 0.43 -1.91
C THR A 191 -18.30 0.16 -3.41
N GLY A 192 -17.18 0.14 -4.16
CA GLY A 192 -17.20 0.00 -5.62
C GLY A 192 -17.80 1.24 -6.31
N GLU A 193 -17.65 2.41 -5.70
CA GLU A 193 -18.16 3.67 -6.23
C GLU A 193 -17.39 4.16 -7.45
N GLN A 194 -16.11 3.78 -7.59
CA GLN A 194 -15.20 4.28 -8.62
C GLN A 194 -15.19 3.39 -9.87
N LYS A 195 -16.11 3.66 -10.81
CA LYS A 195 -16.18 2.94 -12.10
C LYS A 195 -15.22 3.53 -13.14
N ALA A 196 -15.21 4.83 -13.29
CA ALA A 196 -14.40 5.51 -14.31
C ALA A 196 -12.89 5.41 -13.99
N LEU A 197 -12.50 5.59 -12.72
CA LEU A 197 -11.12 5.37 -12.28
C LEU A 197 -10.67 3.92 -12.47
N ALA A 198 -11.56 2.97 -12.22
CA ALA A 198 -11.27 1.56 -12.42
C ALA A 198 -10.95 1.25 -13.91
N ARG A 199 -11.69 1.81 -14.87
CA ARG A 199 -11.41 1.63 -16.31
C ARG A 199 -10.05 2.23 -16.68
N ARG A 200 -9.73 3.41 -16.17
CA ARG A 200 -8.43 4.07 -16.42
C ARG A 200 -7.23 3.22 -16.02
N VAL A 201 -7.35 2.42 -14.94
CA VAL A 201 -6.27 1.52 -14.49
C VAL A 201 -5.86 0.53 -15.59
N LEU A 202 -6.80 0.00 -16.37
CA LEU A 202 -6.49 -0.88 -17.50
C LEU A 202 -5.99 -0.09 -18.71
N ASP A 203 -6.66 1.00 -19.05
CA ASP A 203 -6.32 1.82 -20.23
C ASP A 203 -4.90 2.39 -20.14
N ARG A 204 -4.44 2.71 -18.94
CA ARG A 204 -3.12 3.30 -18.66
C ARG A 204 -2.15 2.35 -17.97
N SER A 205 -2.40 1.06 -17.97
CA SER A 205 -1.45 0.10 -17.41
C SER A 205 -0.20 -0.02 -18.26
N VAL A 206 0.94 -0.16 -17.60
CA VAL A 206 2.26 -0.33 -18.21
C VAL A 206 2.79 -1.74 -17.94
N SER A 207 3.67 -2.24 -18.79
CA SER A 207 4.30 -3.54 -18.59
C SER A 207 5.44 -3.43 -17.57
N ARG A 208 5.51 -4.37 -16.63
CA ARG A 208 6.58 -4.49 -15.65
C ARG A 208 7.02 -5.95 -15.54
N THR A 209 8.32 -6.19 -15.56
CA THR A 209 8.89 -7.54 -15.34
C THR A 209 9.27 -7.69 -13.87
N VAL A 210 8.76 -8.73 -13.23
CA VAL A 210 9.03 -9.07 -11.83
C VAL A 210 9.29 -10.57 -11.72
N GLY A 211 10.42 -10.98 -11.15
CA GLY A 211 10.81 -12.39 -11.02
C GLY A 211 10.86 -13.14 -12.35
N GLY A 212 11.19 -12.45 -13.45
CA GLY A 212 11.22 -13.04 -14.81
C GLY A 212 9.84 -13.13 -15.49
N HIS A 213 8.75 -12.69 -14.83
CA HIS A 213 7.40 -12.69 -15.38
C HIS A 213 6.93 -11.28 -15.72
N GLY A 214 6.24 -11.13 -16.86
CA GLY A 214 5.65 -9.87 -17.31
C GLY A 214 4.24 -9.70 -16.72
N PHE A 215 3.96 -8.51 -16.17
CA PHE A 215 2.66 -8.12 -15.64
C PHE A 215 2.29 -6.72 -16.15
N ARG A 216 1.01 -6.46 -16.34
CA ARG A 216 0.51 -5.08 -16.45
C ARG A 216 0.29 -4.54 -15.04
N VAL A 217 0.80 -3.34 -14.79
CA VAL A 217 0.64 -2.61 -13.52
C VAL A 217 0.12 -1.21 -13.83
N PRO A 218 -0.55 -0.52 -12.89
CA PRO A 218 -1.02 0.85 -13.10
C PRO A 218 0.15 1.80 -13.41
N ALA A 219 -0.08 2.79 -14.29
CA ALA A 219 0.85 3.90 -14.47
C ALA A 219 1.02 4.71 -13.17
N PRO A 220 2.07 5.55 -13.04
CA PRO A 220 2.34 6.29 -11.80
C PRO A 220 1.15 7.09 -11.27
N GLU A 221 0.39 7.75 -12.13
CA GLU A 221 -0.78 8.54 -11.74
C GLU A 221 -1.88 7.66 -11.16
N GLU A 222 -2.17 6.52 -11.80
CA GLU A 222 -3.16 5.56 -11.34
C GLU A 222 -2.73 4.88 -10.03
N ARG A 223 -1.42 4.68 -9.79
CA ARG A 223 -0.89 4.20 -8.50
C ARG A 223 -1.19 5.21 -7.39
N VAL A 224 -0.96 6.51 -7.63
CA VAL A 224 -1.31 7.57 -6.67
C VAL A 224 -2.82 7.57 -6.37
N ILE A 225 -3.66 7.45 -7.40
CA ILE A 225 -5.13 7.38 -7.26
C ILE A 225 -5.56 6.20 -6.39
N ILE A 226 -5.09 4.99 -6.72
CA ILE A 226 -5.45 3.75 -5.99
C ILE A 226 -5.02 3.87 -4.52
N SER A 227 -3.80 4.34 -4.28
CA SER A 227 -3.27 4.49 -2.92
C SER A 227 -3.98 5.60 -2.15
N THR A 228 -4.35 6.70 -2.80
CA THR A 228 -5.18 7.74 -2.17
C THR A 228 -6.53 7.18 -1.73
N LEU A 229 -7.24 6.45 -2.60
CA LEU A 229 -8.51 5.80 -2.25
C LEU A 229 -8.35 4.86 -1.05
N GLN A 230 -7.23 4.14 -0.98
CA GLN A 230 -6.96 3.19 0.09
C GLN A 230 -6.52 3.88 1.40
N ARG A 231 -5.61 4.86 1.34
CA ARG A 231 -4.99 5.46 2.53
C ARG A 231 -5.79 6.61 3.12
N ILE A 232 -6.37 7.44 2.29
CA ILE A 232 -7.12 8.63 2.73
C ILE A 232 -8.61 8.35 2.92
N TYR A 233 -9.22 7.56 2.03
CA TYR A 233 -10.68 7.36 2.04
C TYR A 233 -11.12 6.05 2.67
N ARG A 234 -10.20 5.08 2.88
CA ARG A 234 -10.55 3.78 3.45
C ARG A 234 -9.93 3.52 4.80
N HIS A 235 -8.60 3.36 4.85
CA HIS A 235 -7.89 2.86 6.04
C HIS A 235 -7.48 3.94 7.03
N LEU A 236 -7.36 5.18 6.57
CA LEU A 236 -6.89 6.34 7.35
C LEU A 236 -5.51 6.09 7.99
N TYR A 237 -4.64 5.35 7.30
CA TYR A 237 -3.25 5.17 7.69
C TYR A 237 -2.37 4.88 6.48
N PHE A 238 -1.09 5.24 6.62
CA PHE A 238 -0.02 4.87 5.70
C PHE A 238 0.86 3.78 6.31
N ARG A 239 1.45 2.98 5.45
CA ARG A 239 2.60 2.13 5.74
C ARG A 239 3.88 2.84 5.31
N LEU A 240 5.03 2.40 5.81
CA LEU A 240 6.31 2.97 5.38
C LEU A 240 6.60 2.73 3.89
N CYS A 241 6.13 1.61 3.32
CA CYS A 241 6.23 1.39 1.88
C CYS A 241 5.55 2.50 1.08
N ASP A 242 4.39 3.01 1.52
CA ASP A 242 3.72 4.11 0.84
C ASP A 242 4.61 5.37 0.84
N MET A 243 5.24 5.69 1.99
CA MET A 243 6.13 6.84 2.09
C MET A 243 7.33 6.72 1.14
N ALA A 244 7.97 5.57 1.11
CA ALA A 244 9.16 5.32 0.26
C ALA A 244 8.81 5.30 -1.24
N ASP A 245 7.76 4.58 -1.63
CA ASP A 245 7.41 4.37 -3.04
C ASP A 245 6.95 5.67 -3.70
N PHE A 246 6.11 6.45 -3.02
CA PHE A 246 5.62 7.71 -3.58
C PHE A 246 6.65 8.84 -3.47
N ALA A 247 7.54 8.81 -2.46
CA ALA A 247 8.70 9.67 -2.44
C ALA A 247 9.61 9.42 -3.65
N ALA A 248 9.85 8.16 -4.00
CA ALA A 248 10.61 7.79 -5.20
C ALA A 248 9.94 8.30 -6.48
N LEU A 249 8.63 8.08 -6.65
CA LEU A 249 7.89 8.58 -7.83
C LEU A 249 7.94 10.10 -7.97
N LEU A 250 7.87 10.84 -6.85
CA LEU A 250 7.95 12.30 -6.85
C LEU A 250 9.36 12.77 -7.21
N ARG A 251 10.39 12.21 -6.57
CA ARG A 251 11.80 12.56 -6.82
C ARG A 251 12.23 12.27 -8.25
N ASP A 252 11.81 11.12 -8.80
CA ASP A 252 12.19 10.67 -10.14
C ASP A 252 11.40 11.39 -11.25
N GLY A 253 10.50 12.33 -10.88
CA GLY A 253 9.67 13.06 -11.84
C GLY A 253 8.73 12.18 -12.64
N ALA A 254 8.40 10.99 -12.13
CA ALA A 254 7.60 9.98 -12.84
C ALA A 254 6.12 10.35 -12.94
N ILE A 255 5.64 11.35 -12.20
CA ILE A 255 4.24 11.75 -12.12
C ILE A 255 3.97 12.92 -13.06
N ASN A 256 3.06 12.74 -14.02
CA ASN A 256 2.48 13.84 -14.76
C ASN A 256 1.31 14.46 -13.96
N PHE A 257 1.56 15.61 -13.31
CA PHE A 257 0.58 16.23 -12.43
C PHE A 257 -0.69 16.71 -13.13
N ALA A 258 -0.61 17.13 -14.40
CA ALA A 258 -1.79 17.51 -15.17
C ALA A 258 -2.69 16.28 -15.43
N GLU A 259 -2.09 15.14 -15.73
CA GLU A 259 -2.80 13.88 -15.92
C GLU A 259 -3.36 13.35 -14.60
N LEU A 260 -2.58 13.41 -13.51
CA LEU A 260 -3.01 13.03 -12.18
C LEU A 260 -4.23 13.85 -11.73
N LYS A 261 -4.22 15.17 -11.97
CA LYS A 261 -5.36 16.05 -11.66
C LYS A 261 -6.59 15.63 -12.44
N ARG A 262 -6.48 15.45 -13.79
CA ARG A 262 -7.59 14.98 -14.61
C ARG A 262 -8.18 13.65 -14.09
N ALA A 263 -7.31 12.71 -13.75
CA ALA A 263 -7.73 11.43 -13.19
C ALA A 263 -8.49 11.62 -11.85
N ALA A 264 -7.93 12.41 -10.95
CA ALA A 264 -8.50 12.64 -9.63
C ALA A 264 -9.84 13.41 -9.68
N GLU A 265 -9.99 14.35 -10.61
CA GLU A 265 -11.24 15.08 -10.82
C GLU A 265 -12.38 14.18 -11.29
N VAL A 266 -12.08 13.18 -12.14
CA VAL A 266 -13.07 12.16 -12.55
C VAL A 266 -13.65 11.42 -11.36
N GLY A 267 -12.84 11.13 -10.35
CA GLY A 267 -13.29 10.46 -9.11
C GLY A 267 -13.77 11.42 -8.01
N GLY A 268 -13.71 12.72 -8.24
CA GLY A 268 -14.03 13.73 -7.22
C GLY A 268 -13.09 13.74 -6.03
N ILE A 269 -11.84 13.27 -6.21
CA ILE A 269 -10.88 13.03 -5.12
C ILE A 269 -9.63 13.92 -5.19
N TRP A 270 -9.61 14.95 -6.03
CA TRP A 270 -8.42 15.80 -6.19
C TRP A 270 -7.90 16.41 -4.88
N PRO A 271 -8.73 16.94 -3.96
CA PRO A 271 -8.24 17.39 -2.66
C PRO A 271 -7.61 16.28 -1.81
N GLY A 272 -8.12 15.06 -1.92
CA GLY A 272 -7.56 13.88 -1.26
C GLY A 272 -6.20 13.47 -1.81
N VAL A 273 -6.03 13.51 -3.14
CA VAL A 273 -4.75 13.26 -3.83
C VAL A 273 -3.71 14.31 -3.42
N ALA A 274 -4.09 15.58 -3.42
CA ALA A 274 -3.22 16.68 -2.98
C ALA A 274 -2.78 16.49 -1.51
N THR A 275 -3.72 16.14 -0.64
CA THR A 275 -3.43 15.85 0.77
C THR A 275 -2.52 14.62 0.93
N PHE A 276 -2.74 13.56 0.16
CA PHE A 276 -1.90 12.36 0.15
C PHE A 276 -0.44 12.70 -0.17
N LEU A 277 -0.20 13.46 -1.24
CA LEU A 277 1.14 13.88 -1.64
C LEU A 277 1.80 14.82 -0.62
N LEU A 278 1.04 15.76 -0.04
CA LEU A 278 1.54 16.63 1.02
C LEU A 278 1.99 15.84 2.24
N LEU A 279 1.20 14.85 2.69
CA LEU A 279 1.53 14.03 3.85
C LEU A 279 2.81 13.23 3.64
N ILE A 280 3.02 12.68 2.43
CA ILE A 280 4.26 11.99 2.07
C ILE A 280 5.43 12.96 2.11
N ALA A 281 5.37 14.09 1.40
CA ALA A 281 6.46 15.06 1.35
C ALA A 281 6.82 15.61 2.74
N ALA A 282 5.81 15.87 3.57
CA ALA A 282 6.01 16.34 4.94
C ALA A 282 6.70 15.29 5.82
N TYR A 283 6.32 14.01 5.69
CA TYR A 283 6.92 12.93 6.48
C TYR A 283 8.35 12.64 6.08
N VAL A 284 8.63 12.47 4.79
CA VAL A 284 9.98 12.10 4.33
C VAL A 284 10.99 13.24 4.50
N LYS A 285 10.52 14.48 4.60
CA LYS A 285 11.35 15.65 4.91
C LYS A 285 12.06 15.51 6.26
N ASP A 286 11.40 14.91 7.26
CA ASP A 286 11.96 14.69 8.59
C ASP A 286 13.14 13.71 8.57
N TYR A 287 13.26 12.91 7.48
CA TYR A 287 14.37 11.98 7.21
C TYR A 287 15.35 12.49 6.14
N GLY A 288 15.37 13.80 5.89
CA GLY A 288 16.31 14.44 4.97
C GLY A 288 15.93 14.39 3.49
N CYS A 289 14.76 13.86 3.13
CA CYS A 289 14.30 13.80 1.74
C CYS A 289 13.37 14.99 1.45
N ALA A 290 13.90 16.07 0.91
CA ALA A 290 13.11 17.22 0.47
C ALA A 290 12.48 16.92 -0.90
N LEU A 291 11.14 16.98 -0.98
CA LEU A 291 10.38 16.76 -2.21
C LEU A 291 9.65 18.04 -2.61
N GLU A 292 9.72 18.38 -3.89
CA GLU A 292 8.99 19.50 -4.45
C GLU A 292 7.57 19.07 -4.86
N ILE A 293 6.57 19.72 -4.30
CA ILE A 293 5.16 19.58 -4.68
C ILE A 293 4.74 20.83 -5.44
N PRO A 294 4.20 20.71 -6.66
CA PRO A 294 3.75 21.87 -7.44
C PRO A 294 2.73 22.72 -6.68
N ALA A 295 2.83 24.06 -6.85
CA ALA A 295 1.94 24.99 -6.18
C ALA A 295 0.46 24.72 -6.47
N GLU A 296 0.13 24.24 -7.66
CA GLU A 296 -1.21 23.85 -8.06
C GLU A 296 -1.76 22.70 -7.19
N VAL A 297 -0.92 21.69 -6.87
CA VAL A 297 -1.29 20.59 -5.95
C VAL A 297 -1.50 21.13 -4.54
N LEU A 298 -0.57 21.94 -4.05
CA LEU A 298 -0.64 22.53 -2.71
C LEU A 298 -1.88 23.44 -2.53
N SER A 299 -2.33 24.10 -3.60
CA SER A 299 -3.54 24.94 -3.55
C SER A 299 -4.84 24.15 -3.37
N ALA A 300 -4.84 22.86 -3.73
CA ALA A 300 -5.98 21.96 -3.59
C ALA A 300 -6.08 21.31 -2.20
N VAL A 301 -5.06 21.46 -1.34
CA VAL A 301 -5.06 20.90 0.02
C VAL A 301 -5.95 21.72 0.94
N PRO A 302 -6.99 21.14 1.56
CA PRO A 302 -7.91 21.89 2.43
C PRO A 302 -7.26 22.41 3.73
N SER A 303 -6.26 21.68 4.26
CA SER A 303 -5.54 22.06 5.48
C SER A 303 -4.07 21.72 5.33
N ARG A 304 -3.22 22.77 5.32
CA ARG A 304 -1.76 22.61 5.14
C ARG A 304 -1.02 22.14 6.40
N ASP A 305 -1.65 22.28 7.57
CA ASP A 305 -1.05 21.88 8.86
C ASP A 305 -1.29 20.41 9.21
N ILE A 306 -1.90 19.65 8.29
CA ILE A 306 -2.14 18.24 8.50
C ILE A 306 -0.80 17.47 8.54
N ARG A 307 -0.66 16.59 9.55
CA ARG A 307 0.49 15.68 9.69
C ARG A 307 -0.02 14.30 10.05
N VAL A 308 0.71 13.27 9.62
CA VAL A 308 0.50 11.92 10.11
C VAL A 308 1.09 11.78 11.52
N TYR A 309 0.59 10.83 12.29
CA TYR A 309 1.13 10.49 13.60
C TYR A 309 1.20 8.96 13.76
N LEU A 310 2.18 8.47 14.50
CA LEU A 310 2.31 7.04 14.77
C LEU A 310 1.18 6.59 15.72
N GLY A 311 0.40 5.61 15.27
CA GLY A 311 -0.68 5.02 16.06
C GLY A 311 -0.69 3.49 15.89
N GLY A 312 -0.23 2.76 16.90
CA GLY A 312 0.08 1.35 16.76
C GLY A 312 1.29 1.13 15.87
N GLN A 313 1.13 0.36 14.81
CA GLN A 313 2.19 0.00 13.86
C GLN A 313 2.18 0.85 12.58
N PHE A 314 1.33 1.88 12.48
CA PHE A 314 1.10 2.63 11.23
C PHE A 314 1.05 4.14 11.45
N LEU A 315 1.33 4.89 10.41
CA LEU A 315 1.17 6.35 10.37
C LEU A 315 -0.30 6.70 10.12
N ARG A 316 -0.99 7.19 11.14
CA ARG A 316 -2.42 7.52 11.09
C ARG A 316 -2.68 8.88 10.46
N VAL A 317 -3.74 8.95 9.65
CA VAL A 317 -4.30 10.20 9.15
C VAL A 317 -5.29 10.75 10.18
N PRO A 318 -5.24 12.05 10.53
CA PRO A 318 -6.21 12.65 11.43
C PRO A 318 -7.64 12.54 10.90
N LYS A 319 -8.57 12.10 11.75
CA LYS A 319 -9.95 11.78 11.33
C LYS A 319 -10.76 13.01 10.89
N GLY A 320 -10.53 14.17 11.50
CA GLY A 320 -11.25 15.41 11.15
C GLY A 320 -11.02 15.82 9.69
N PRO A 321 -9.76 16.04 9.25
CA PRO A 321 -9.45 16.31 7.85
C PRO A 321 -9.95 15.22 6.89
N ALA A 322 -9.83 13.94 7.25
CA ALA A 322 -10.32 12.85 6.42
C ALA A 322 -11.85 12.89 6.22
N ALA A 323 -12.60 13.24 7.26
CA ALA A 323 -14.06 13.45 7.16
C ALA A 323 -14.41 14.61 6.22
N GLY A 324 -13.63 15.71 6.26
CA GLY A 324 -13.79 16.84 5.33
C GLY A 324 -13.54 16.44 3.87
N LEU A 325 -12.50 15.62 3.61
CA LEU A 325 -12.22 15.09 2.28
C LEU A 325 -13.34 14.17 1.77
N TYR A 326 -13.87 13.32 2.64
CA TYR A 326 -15.02 12.46 2.31
C TYR A 326 -16.27 13.32 1.96
N ALA A 327 -16.58 14.34 2.75
CA ALA A 327 -17.67 15.26 2.45
C ALA A 327 -17.47 15.99 1.10
N SER A 328 -16.25 16.42 0.81
CA SER A 328 -15.89 17.01 -0.49
C SER A 328 -16.12 16.05 -1.66
N GLN A 329 -15.74 14.78 -1.51
CA GLN A 329 -15.98 13.74 -2.51
C GLN A 329 -17.48 13.53 -2.76
N LEU A 330 -18.29 13.49 -1.69
CA LEU A 330 -19.74 13.35 -1.79
C LEU A 330 -20.39 14.54 -2.51
N LEU A 331 -19.97 15.76 -2.20
CA LEU A 331 -20.42 16.97 -2.88
C LEU A 331 -20.01 16.97 -4.37
N SER A 332 -18.81 16.52 -4.68
CA SER A 332 -18.33 16.37 -6.06
C SER A 332 -19.19 15.38 -6.84
N ALA A 333 -19.52 14.22 -6.25
CA ALA A 333 -20.42 13.25 -6.87
C ALA A 333 -21.77 13.86 -7.21
N GLY A 334 -22.34 14.67 -6.30
CA GLY A 334 -23.58 15.40 -6.54
C GLY A 334 -23.49 16.40 -7.70
N ARG A 335 -22.40 17.20 -7.76
CA ARG A 335 -22.18 18.20 -8.82
C ARG A 335 -22.00 17.58 -10.20
N HIS A 336 -21.39 16.40 -10.30
CA HIS A 336 -21.15 15.69 -11.55
C HIS A 336 -22.27 14.69 -11.90
N ALA A 337 -23.36 14.65 -11.11
CA ALA A 337 -24.46 13.69 -11.25
C ALA A 337 -23.99 12.23 -11.34
N ASP A 338 -22.92 11.87 -10.61
CA ASP A 338 -22.46 10.49 -10.51
C ASP A 338 -23.41 9.73 -9.57
N LEU A 339 -24.49 9.22 -10.15
CA LEU A 339 -25.51 8.47 -9.40
C LEU A 339 -24.92 7.28 -8.63
N ARG A 340 -23.90 6.61 -9.21
CA ARG A 340 -23.27 5.48 -8.54
C ARG A 340 -22.54 5.91 -7.26
N ALA A 341 -21.72 6.94 -7.33
CA ALA A 341 -21.01 7.48 -6.17
C ALA A 341 -22.01 8.05 -5.15
N MET A 342 -23.04 8.79 -5.59
CA MET A 342 -24.08 9.36 -4.74
C MET A 342 -24.82 8.31 -3.89
N PHE A 343 -25.11 7.12 -4.45
CA PHE A 343 -25.78 6.07 -3.70
C PHE A 343 -24.83 5.19 -2.88
N ARG A 344 -23.57 5.07 -3.26
CA ARG A 344 -22.63 4.15 -2.64
C ARG A 344 -21.76 4.77 -1.56
N LEU A 345 -21.32 6.01 -1.74
CA LEU A 345 -20.52 6.71 -0.70
C LEU A 345 -21.25 6.80 0.65
N PRO A 346 -22.55 7.13 0.73
CA PRO A 346 -23.26 7.16 2.03
C PRO A 346 -23.30 5.84 2.79
N LEU A 347 -22.96 4.72 2.14
CA LEU A 347 -22.86 3.42 2.82
C LEU A 347 -21.56 3.26 3.63
N LEU A 348 -20.56 4.10 3.41
CA LEU A 348 -19.28 4.01 4.13
C LEU A 348 -19.40 4.26 5.64
N PRO A 349 -20.05 5.35 6.13
CA PRO A 349 -20.18 5.58 7.56
C PRO A 349 -20.87 4.45 8.32
N PRO A 350 -22.04 3.91 7.89
CA PRO A 350 -22.66 2.79 8.59
C PRO A 350 -21.81 1.51 8.54
N LEU A 351 -21.09 1.24 7.44
CA LEU A 351 -20.15 0.11 7.38
C LEU A 351 -19.02 0.27 8.39
N ALA A 352 -18.41 1.45 8.46
CA ALA A 352 -17.34 1.72 9.39
C ALA A 352 -17.79 1.61 10.86
N ILE A 353 -19.01 2.11 11.17
CA ILE A 353 -19.59 1.98 12.51
C ILE A 353 -19.87 0.50 12.82
N SER A 354 -20.46 -0.24 11.88
CA SER A 354 -20.74 -1.67 12.06
C SER A 354 -19.47 -2.49 12.29
N ALA A 355 -18.40 -2.21 11.54
CA ALA A 355 -17.10 -2.84 11.72
C ALA A 355 -16.50 -2.52 13.10
N LEU A 356 -16.58 -1.27 13.55
CA LEU A 356 -16.11 -0.86 14.87
C LEU A 356 -16.89 -1.57 16.01
N VAL A 357 -18.20 -1.68 15.86
CA VAL A 357 -19.05 -2.40 16.84
C VAL A 357 -18.71 -3.89 16.85
N ALA A 358 -18.62 -4.51 15.66
CA ALA A 358 -18.22 -5.91 15.54
C ALA A 358 -16.86 -6.17 16.20
N TYR A 359 -15.87 -5.32 15.90
CA TYR A 359 -14.54 -5.43 16.51
C TYR A 359 -14.56 -5.29 18.04
N ARG A 360 -15.34 -4.35 18.58
CA ARG A 360 -15.46 -4.18 20.05
C ARG A 360 -16.12 -5.37 20.73
N LEU A 361 -17.08 -6.02 20.06
CA LEU A 361 -17.83 -7.15 20.63
C LEU A 361 -17.12 -8.49 20.48
N THR A 362 -16.41 -8.70 19.37
CA THR A 362 -15.86 -10.01 18.99
C THR A 362 -14.32 -10.03 18.87
N GLY A 363 -13.66 -8.88 18.97
CA GLY A 363 -12.23 -8.72 18.66
C GLY A 363 -11.91 -8.86 17.18
N ASN A 364 -12.92 -8.94 16.30
CA ASN A 364 -12.76 -9.18 14.87
C ASN A 364 -13.85 -8.41 14.08
N ASP A 365 -13.44 -7.80 12.98
CA ASP A 365 -14.33 -7.11 12.02
C ASP A 365 -14.57 -7.93 10.73
N LYS A 366 -14.03 -9.16 10.68
CA LYS A 366 -14.25 -10.09 9.56
C LYS A 366 -15.74 -10.32 9.37
N GLY A 367 -16.20 -10.08 8.14
CA GLY A 367 -17.61 -10.21 7.75
C GLY A 367 -18.32 -8.88 7.55
N VAL A 368 -17.84 -7.79 8.13
CA VAL A 368 -18.37 -6.43 7.89
C VAL A 368 -17.46 -5.64 6.96
N TRP A 369 -16.15 -5.67 7.24
CA TRP A 369 -15.16 -4.83 6.55
C TRP A 369 -14.20 -5.61 5.66
#